data_a62debd61a7b9ee692cda37121119f7a
#
_entry.id   a62debd61a7b9ee692cda37121119f7a
#
_cell.length_a   1.000
_cell.length_b   1.000
_cell.length_c   1.000
_cell.angle_alpha   90.00
_cell.angle_beta   90.00
_cell.angle_gamma   90.00
#
_symmetry.space_group_name_H-M   'P 1'
#
loop_
_entity.id
_entity.type
_entity.pdbx_description
1 polymer ?
#
loop_
_entity_poly.entity_id
_entity_poly.type
_entity_poly.pdbx_seq_one_letter_code
_entity_poly.pdbx_strand_id
1 'polypeptide(L)'
;MNDTVALITGAARGIGLATAALFHAEGRRVVMLDRDAEELAEAAATLSGALAITCDVSIPQQVAQAVAEVEQTFGRLDILVNNAGVADFGPLAETDFARWRRVMETNLDGVFLMSQACLPLLSTRGGAIVNIASISGLRASTLRIAYGTSKAAVIHLTKQQAAELGEVGIRANCVCPGPVETKLALAVHSQEIRAAYHDAIPLNRYGSEREIANVICFLASDRASYVTGQVVASDGGFDATGVGLPALRG
;
A
#
# COMPACT_ATOMS: atom_id res chain seq x y z
N MET A 1 -11.19 24.52 3.77
CA MET A 1 -10.44 23.32 4.17
C MET A 1 -11.08 22.15 3.45
N ASN A 2 -10.30 21.27 2.90
CA ASN A 2 -10.81 20.03 2.30
C ASN A 2 -11.26 19.12 3.45
N ASP A 3 -12.54 18.78 3.53
CA ASP A 3 -13.12 18.01 4.64
C ASP A 3 -12.96 16.48 4.46
N THR A 4 -12.16 16.09 3.46
CA THR A 4 -11.91 14.69 3.10
C THR A 4 -11.03 14.01 4.15
N VAL A 5 -11.49 12.86 4.64
CA VAL A 5 -10.77 12.01 5.61
C VAL A 5 -10.10 10.85 4.88
N ALA A 6 -8.80 10.69 5.07
CA ALA A 6 -7.99 9.61 4.50
C ALA A 6 -7.36 8.77 5.61
N LEU A 7 -7.58 7.45 5.58
CA LEU A 7 -6.97 6.48 6.47
C LEU A 7 -5.88 5.71 5.71
N ILE A 8 -4.68 5.65 6.28
CA ILE A 8 -3.52 4.98 5.71
C ILE A 8 -3.00 3.94 6.71
N THR A 9 -2.93 2.68 6.31
CA THR A 9 -2.33 1.61 7.11
C THR A 9 -0.83 1.48 6.83
N GLY A 10 -0.05 1.07 7.84
CA GLY A 10 1.42 1.02 7.73
C GLY A 10 2.01 2.43 7.57
N ALA A 11 1.47 3.41 8.30
CA ALA A 11 1.74 4.82 8.11
C ALA A 11 2.91 5.38 8.94
N ALA A 12 3.53 4.56 9.81
CA ALA A 12 4.65 5.00 10.63
C ALA A 12 5.91 5.32 9.81
N ARG A 13 6.07 4.72 8.62
CA ARG A 13 7.28 4.86 7.79
C ARG A 13 7.00 4.65 6.30
N GLY A 14 8.02 4.89 5.48
CA GLY A 14 8.06 4.47 4.08
C GLY A 14 6.95 5.09 3.23
N ILE A 15 6.41 4.30 2.33
CA ILE A 15 5.35 4.73 1.39
C ILE A 15 4.10 5.22 2.15
N GLY A 16 3.74 4.56 3.26
CA GLY A 16 2.60 4.95 4.08
C GLY A 16 2.76 6.36 4.67
N LEU A 17 3.91 6.64 5.29
CA LEU A 17 4.21 7.98 5.82
C LEU A 17 4.29 9.03 4.71
N ALA A 18 4.95 8.73 3.59
CA ALA A 18 5.02 9.63 2.45
C ALA A 18 3.62 9.96 1.88
N THR A 19 2.71 8.97 1.87
CA THR A 19 1.32 9.14 1.45
C THR A 19 0.54 10.01 2.45
N ALA A 20 0.69 9.74 3.75
CA ALA A 20 0.08 10.54 4.82
C ALA A 20 0.52 12.01 4.74
N ALA A 21 1.83 12.25 4.59
CA ALA A 21 2.38 13.60 4.46
C ALA A 21 1.85 14.33 3.21
N LEU A 22 1.69 13.62 2.09
CA LEU A 22 1.16 14.21 0.87
C LEU A 22 -0.33 14.57 1.00
N PHE A 23 -1.16 13.69 1.57
CA PHE A 23 -2.55 13.98 1.86
C PHE A 23 -2.71 15.15 2.85
N HIS A 24 -1.87 15.20 3.88
CA HIS A 24 -1.85 16.30 4.82
C HIS A 24 -1.50 17.65 4.14
N ALA A 25 -0.49 17.65 3.27
CA ALA A 25 -0.11 18.83 2.50
C ALA A 25 -1.20 19.31 1.52
N GLU A 26 -2.08 18.40 1.05
CA GLU A 26 -3.27 18.70 0.26
C GLU A 26 -4.46 19.22 1.11
N GLY A 27 -4.27 19.36 2.44
CA GLY A 27 -5.28 19.86 3.37
C GLY A 27 -6.35 18.84 3.76
N ARG A 28 -6.10 17.55 3.59
CA ARG A 28 -6.99 16.46 4.03
C ARG A 28 -6.79 16.16 5.52
N ARG A 29 -7.81 15.66 6.17
CA ARG A 29 -7.70 15.06 7.50
C ARG A 29 -7.09 13.67 7.37
N VAL A 30 -6.00 13.40 8.09
CA VAL A 30 -5.23 12.17 7.95
C VAL A 30 -5.38 11.31 9.20
N VAL A 31 -5.71 10.04 8.99
CA VAL A 31 -5.64 8.98 10.00
C VAL A 31 -4.47 8.07 9.65
N MET A 32 -3.52 7.97 10.55
CA MET A 32 -2.32 7.15 10.44
C MET A 32 -2.48 5.92 11.32
N LEU A 33 -2.37 4.73 10.73
CA LEU A 33 -2.53 3.46 11.41
C LEU A 33 -1.30 2.60 11.23
N ASP A 34 -0.73 2.14 12.34
CA ASP A 34 0.40 1.22 12.35
C ASP A 34 0.38 0.38 13.64
N ARG A 35 1.03 -0.78 13.62
CA ARG A 35 1.21 -1.60 14.82
C ARG A 35 2.38 -1.13 15.71
N ASP A 36 3.31 -0.39 15.15
CA ASP A 36 4.47 0.18 15.84
C ASP A 36 4.07 1.52 16.46
N ALA A 37 3.61 1.49 17.72
CA ALA A 37 3.06 2.65 18.40
C ALA A 37 4.07 3.80 18.57
N GLU A 38 5.34 3.48 18.85
CA GLU A 38 6.38 4.48 19.08
C GLU A 38 6.73 5.22 17.78
N GLU A 39 7.06 4.47 16.72
CA GLU A 39 7.40 5.07 15.42
C GLU A 39 6.18 5.80 14.81
N LEU A 40 4.96 5.28 15.04
CA LEU A 40 3.73 5.95 14.61
C LEU A 40 3.53 7.30 15.32
N ALA A 41 3.76 7.36 16.62
CA ALA A 41 3.63 8.62 17.38
C ALA A 41 4.64 9.67 16.92
N GLU A 42 5.89 9.26 16.68
CA GLU A 42 6.93 10.15 16.13
C GLU A 42 6.55 10.67 14.73
N ALA A 43 6.08 9.79 13.86
CA ALA A 43 5.65 10.15 12.51
C ALA A 43 4.47 11.12 12.53
N ALA A 44 3.44 10.83 13.34
CA ALA A 44 2.24 11.67 13.46
C ALA A 44 2.54 13.05 14.04
N ALA A 45 3.51 13.17 14.95
CA ALA A 45 3.94 14.46 15.49
C ALA A 45 4.47 15.43 14.41
N THR A 46 4.90 14.92 13.26
CA THR A 46 5.33 15.73 12.11
C THR A 46 4.17 16.26 11.26
N LEU A 47 2.95 15.73 11.45
CA LEU A 47 1.75 16.07 10.68
C LEU A 47 0.66 16.62 11.61
N SER A 48 0.69 17.93 11.83
CA SER A 48 -0.21 18.60 12.78
C SER A 48 -1.69 18.27 12.55
N GLY A 49 -2.36 17.71 13.57
CA GLY A 49 -3.76 17.34 13.50
C GLY A 49 -4.02 15.96 12.87
N ALA A 50 -3.00 15.19 12.53
CA ALA A 50 -3.18 13.79 12.14
C ALA A 50 -3.60 12.95 13.35
N LEU A 51 -4.57 12.03 13.15
CA LEU A 51 -4.97 11.05 14.15
C LEU A 51 -4.09 9.80 14.01
N ALA A 52 -3.40 9.41 15.09
CA ALA A 52 -2.57 8.21 15.14
C ALA A 52 -3.30 7.10 15.90
N ILE A 53 -3.49 5.94 15.28
CA ILE A 53 -4.17 4.78 15.90
C ILE A 53 -3.25 3.56 15.83
N THR A 54 -2.89 3.01 16.99
CA THR A 54 -2.12 1.77 17.05
C THR A 54 -3.01 0.58 16.72
N CYS A 55 -2.71 -0.14 15.64
CA CYS A 55 -3.50 -1.28 15.20
C CYS A 55 -2.66 -2.25 14.37
N ASP A 56 -2.72 -3.54 14.71
CA ASP A 56 -2.29 -4.62 13.82
C ASP A 56 -3.48 -5.00 12.93
N VAL A 57 -3.34 -4.78 11.63
CA VAL A 57 -4.40 -5.03 10.63
C VAL A 57 -4.75 -6.52 10.49
N SER A 58 -3.92 -7.43 10.99
CA SER A 58 -4.18 -8.87 11.01
C SER A 58 -5.12 -9.30 12.15
N ILE A 59 -5.46 -8.39 13.08
CA ILE A 59 -6.29 -8.68 14.26
C ILE A 59 -7.67 -8.02 14.11
N PRO A 60 -8.75 -8.80 13.83
CA PRO A 60 -10.08 -8.25 13.53
C PRO A 60 -10.62 -7.29 14.60
N GLN A 61 -10.37 -7.58 15.87
CA GLN A 61 -10.84 -6.76 16.99
C GLN A 61 -10.16 -5.38 17.01
N GLN A 62 -8.86 -5.32 16.71
CA GLN A 62 -8.14 -4.05 16.64
C GLN A 62 -8.59 -3.23 15.43
N VAL A 63 -8.84 -3.87 14.29
CA VAL A 63 -9.40 -3.22 13.10
C VAL A 63 -10.77 -2.61 13.40
N ALA A 64 -11.67 -3.36 14.04
CA ALA A 64 -12.98 -2.84 14.41
C ALA A 64 -12.90 -1.64 15.37
N GLN A 65 -12.00 -1.69 16.37
CA GLN A 65 -11.78 -0.59 17.31
C GLN A 65 -11.22 0.65 16.61
N ALA A 66 -10.24 0.47 15.72
CA ALA A 66 -9.65 1.57 14.96
C ALA A 66 -10.67 2.28 14.06
N VAL A 67 -11.53 1.53 13.38
CA VAL A 67 -12.56 2.12 12.52
C VAL A 67 -13.63 2.83 13.34
N ALA A 68 -14.02 2.28 14.51
CA ALA A 68 -14.94 2.96 15.44
C ALA A 68 -14.37 4.29 15.96
N GLU A 69 -13.07 4.38 16.22
CA GLU A 69 -12.41 5.63 16.61
C GLU A 69 -12.42 6.67 15.46
N VAL A 70 -12.22 6.23 14.22
CA VAL A 70 -12.36 7.10 13.02
C VAL A 70 -13.81 7.62 12.92
N GLU A 71 -14.79 6.76 13.11
CA GLU A 71 -16.20 7.14 13.08
C GLU A 71 -16.54 8.16 14.18
N GLN A 72 -16.10 7.94 15.41
CA GLN A 72 -16.32 8.85 16.53
C GLN A 72 -15.65 10.22 16.30
N THR A 73 -14.46 10.23 15.70
CA THR A 73 -13.67 11.46 15.56
C THR A 73 -14.14 12.29 14.35
N PHE A 74 -14.47 11.66 13.23
CA PHE A 74 -14.75 12.35 11.98
C PHE A 74 -16.15 12.12 11.43
N GLY A 75 -16.85 11.05 11.84
CA GLY A 75 -18.17 10.68 11.32
C GLY A 75 -18.17 10.30 9.83
N ARG A 76 -17.01 10.15 9.21
CA ARG A 76 -16.83 9.87 7.78
C ARG A 76 -15.48 9.27 7.46
N LEU A 77 -15.41 8.60 6.32
CA LEU A 77 -14.18 8.20 5.66
C LEU A 77 -14.38 8.32 4.15
N ASP A 78 -13.42 8.90 3.44
CA ASP A 78 -13.49 9.09 1.99
C ASP A 78 -12.42 8.28 1.24
N ILE A 79 -11.29 8.02 1.89
CA ILE A 79 -10.15 7.32 1.30
C ILE A 79 -9.60 6.29 2.27
N LEU A 80 -9.43 5.06 1.79
CA LEU A 80 -8.70 4.00 2.46
C LEU A 80 -7.46 3.63 1.63
N VAL A 81 -6.27 3.71 2.25
CA VAL A 81 -5.02 3.21 1.65
C VAL A 81 -4.55 1.99 2.43
N ASN A 82 -4.71 0.82 1.87
CA ASN A 82 -4.20 -0.44 2.40
C ASN A 82 -2.73 -0.61 2.02
N ASN A 83 -1.84 -0.03 2.84
CA ASN A 83 -0.40 -0.06 2.60
C ASN A 83 0.36 -0.97 3.58
N ALA A 84 -0.19 -1.29 4.75
CA ALA A 84 0.45 -2.19 5.70
C ALA A 84 0.86 -3.51 5.05
N GLY A 85 2.09 -3.95 5.31
CA GLY A 85 2.60 -5.18 4.75
C GLY A 85 3.94 -5.58 5.33
N VAL A 86 4.18 -6.89 5.30
CA VAL A 86 5.44 -7.50 5.72
C VAL A 86 6.05 -8.28 4.57
N ALA A 87 7.37 -8.36 4.57
CA ALA A 87 8.13 -9.17 3.63
C ALA A 87 8.90 -10.24 4.42
N ASP A 88 8.80 -11.47 3.97
CA ASP A 88 9.58 -12.59 4.47
C ASP A 88 10.14 -13.34 3.25
N PHE A 89 11.45 -13.41 3.14
CA PHE A 89 12.16 -13.93 1.98
C PHE A 89 12.86 -15.24 2.33
N GLY A 90 12.68 -16.24 1.52
CA GLY A 90 13.33 -17.53 1.67
C GLY A 90 12.91 -18.51 0.58
N PRO A 91 13.67 -19.60 0.38
CA PRO A 91 13.32 -20.64 -0.58
C PRO A 91 12.05 -21.37 -0.14
N LEU A 92 11.30 -21.91 -1.11
CA LEU A 92 10.08 -22.68 -0.84
C LEU A 92 10.31 -23.80 0.18
N ALA A 93 11.44 -24.52 0.07
CA ALA A 93 11.75 -25.63 0.95
C ALA A 93 11.93 -25.25 2.43
N GLU A 94 12.24 -23.97 2.72
CA GLU A 94 12.47 -23.45 4.06
C GLU A 94 11.33 -22.56 4.57
N THR A 95 10.32 -22.34 3.73
CA THR A 95 9.14 -21.55 4.09
C THR A 95 8.12 -22.46 4.77
N ASP A 96 8.15 -22.51 6.09
CA ASP A 96 7.17 -23.24 6.87
C ASP A 96 5.77 -22.57 6.84
N PHE A 97 4.75 -23.29 7.33
CA PHE A 97 3.38 -22.80 7.31
C PHE A 97 3.18 -21.55 8.21
N ALA A 98 3.94 -21.42 9.30
CA ALA A 98 3.83 -20.26 10.18
C ALA A 98 4.37 -18.99 9.50
N ARG A 99 5.50 -19.07 8.78
CA ARG A 99 6.02 -17.97 7.95
C ARG A 99 5.03 -17.58 6.86
N TRP A 100 4.49 -18.57 6.16
CA TRP A 100 3.45 -18.36 5.15
C TRP A 100 2.25 -17.60 5.74
N ARG A 101 1.70 -18.09 6.87
CA ARG A 101 0.53 -17.48 7.52
C ARG A 101 0.78 -16.04 7.94
N ARG A 102 1.90 -15.73 8.59
CA ARG A 102 2.21 -14.35 9.00
C ARG A 102 2.19 -13.36 7.83
N VAL A 103 2.70 -13.78 6.67
CA VAL A 103 2.68 -12.92 5.47
C VAL A 103 1.26 -12.76 4.95
N MET A 104 0.49 -13.85 4.86
CA MET A 104 -0.89 -13.81 4.37
C MET A 104 -1.80 -13.00 5.30
N GLU A 105 -1.70 -13.19 6.60
CA GLU A 105 -2.50 -12.50 7.62
C GLU A 105 -2.33 -10.97 7.54
N THR A 106 -1.10 -10.49 7.39
CA THR A 106 -0.88 -9.04 7.26
C THR A 106 -1.21 -8.54 5.85
N ASN A 107 -0.68 -9.20 4.81
CA ASN A 107 -0.68 -8.64 3.46
C ASN A 107 -2.00 -8.83 2.71
N LEU A 108 -2.79 -9.84 3.05
CA LEU A 108 -4.06 -10.17 2.39
C LEU A 108 -5.25 -10.04 3.34
N ASP A 109 -5.23 -10.78 4.46
CA ASP A 109 -6.35 -10.77 5.39
C ASP A 109 -6.53 -9.36 5.97
N GLY A 110 -5.44 -8.65 6.29
CA GLY A 110 -5.47 -7.25 6.75
C GLY A 110 -6.10 -6.29 5.74
N VAL A 111 -5.82 -6.45 4.44
CA VAL A 111 -6.45 -5.65 3.37
C VAL A 111 -7.95 -5.92 3.31
N PHE A 112 -8.35 -7.19 3.42
CA PHE A 112 -9.76 -7.57 3.45
C PHE A 112 -10.47 -7.00 4.68
N LEU A 113 -9.92 -7.21 5.87
CA LEU A 113 -10.49 -6.76 7.15
C LEU A 113 -10.67 -5.23 7.19
N MET A 114 -9.64 -4.47 6.82
CA MET A 114 -9.71 -3.01 6.77
C MET A 114 -10.75 -2.53 5.76
N SER A 115 -10.78 -3.12 4.57
CA SER A 115 -11.76 -2.75 3.54
C SER A 115 -13.19 -3.02 4.01
N GLN A 116 -13.44 -4.22 4.60
CA GLN A 116 -14.75 -4.60 5.11
C GLN A 116 -15.20 -3.69 6.25
N ALA A 117 -14.34 -3.42 7.22
CA ALA A 117 -14.67 -2.58 8.37
C ALA A 117 -14.93 -1.12 7.97
N CYS A 118 -14.19 -0.58 7.00
CA CYS A 118 -14.35 0.79 6.52
C CYS A 118 -15.54 0.97 5.56
N LEU A 119 -16.11 -0.11 5.03
CA LEU A 119 -17.16 -0.05 4.00
C LEU A 119 -18.39 0.78 4.41
N PRO A 120 -18.93 0.68 5.64
CA PRO A 120 -20.07 1.52 6.04
C PRO A 120 -19.80 3.03 5.93
N LEU A 121 -18.59 3.47 6.34
CA LEU A 121 -18.20 4.88 6.28
C LEU A 121 -17.95 5.34 4.83
N LEU A 122 -17.26 4.54 4.03
CA LEU A 122 -16.98 4.82 2.62
C LEU A 122 -18.26 4.90 1.78
N SER A 123 -19.26 4.07 2.07
CA SER A 123 -20.51 3.99 1.29
C SER A 123 -21.43 5.19 1.48
N THR A 124 -21.23 6.03 2.49
CA THR A 124 -22.11 7.17 2.77
C THR A 124 -22.10 8.23 1.67
N ARG A 125 -20.97 8.39 0.97
CA ARG A 125 -20.78 9.40 -0.09
C ARG A 125 -20.05 8.88 -1.31
N GLY A 126 -19.74 7.57 -1.33
CA GLY A 126 -18.75 7.01 -2.20
C GLY A 126 -17.33 7.34 -1.73
N GLY A 127 -16.32 6.76 -2.37
CA GLY A 127 -14.94 6.97 -1.93
C GLY A 127 -13.91 6.26 -2.79
N ALA A 128 -12.69 6.15 -2.28
CA ALA A 128 -11.60 5.47 -2.95
C ALA A 128 -10.87 4.51 -2.03
N ILE A 129 -10.64 3.30 -2.50
CA ILE A 129 -9.73 2.32 -1.90
C ILE A 129 -8.50 2.23 -2.80
N VAL A 130 -7.30 2.38 -2.22
CA VAL A 130 -6.04 2.15 -2.92
C VAL A 130 -5.27 1.06 -2.18
N ASN A 131 -5.11 -0.09 -2.83
CA ASN A 131 -4.37 -1.22 -2.27
C ASN A 131 -2.92 -1.21 -2.76
N ILE A 132 -1.97 -1.47 -1.87
CA ILE A 132 -0.56 -1.54 -2.23
C ILE A 132 -0.14 -3.00 -2.37
N ALA A 133 0.04 -3.42 -3.63
CA ALA A 133 0.61 -4.71 -3.95
C ALA A 133 2.15 -4.63 -4.14
N SER A 134 2.65 -5.14 -5.22
CA SER A 134 4.07 -5.11 -5.61
C SER A 134 4.22 -5.62 -7.04
N ILE A 135 5.29 -5.27 -7.73
CA ILE A 135 5.70 -5.98 -8.95
C ILE A 135 5.87 -7.48 -8.73
N SER A 136 6.17 -7.93 -7.50
CA SER A 136 6.23 -9.36 -7.15
C SER A 136 4.86 -10.05 -7.19
N GLY A 137 3.76 -9.31 -7.27
CA GLY A 137 2.42 -9.83 -7.53
C GLY A 137 2.08 -9.88 -9.03
N LEU A 138 2.76 -9.10 -9.86
CA LEU A 138 2.60 -9.10 -11.32
C LEU A 138 3.44 -10.19 -11.98
N ARG A 139 4.65 -10.39 -11.48
CA ARG A 139 5.60 -11.37 -11.98
C ARG A 139 6.33 -12.07 -10.83
N ALA A 140 6.72 -13.31 -11.04
CA ALA A 140 7.44 -14.08 -10.04
C ALA A 140 8.81 -13.47 -9.74
N SER A 141 9.21 -13.53 -8.48
CA SER A 141 10.53 -13.14 -8.01
C SER A 141 11.10 -14.25 -7.11
N THR A 142 12.40 -14.48 -7.20
CA THR A 142 13.09 -15.50 -6.41
C THR A 142 12.93 -15.24 -4.90
N LEU A 143 12.81 -16.29 -4.12
CA LEU A 143 12.69 -16.27 -2.64
C LEU A 143 11.47 -15.52 -2.08
N ARG A 144 10.41 -15.34 -2.86
CA ARG A 144 9.26 -14.52 -2.48
C ARG A 144 7.93 -15.29 -2.49
N ILE A 145 7.96 -16.60 -2.16
CA ILE A 145 6.78 -17.48 -2.31
C ILE A 145 5.54 -16.94 -1.57
N ALA A 146 5.64 -16.62 -0.29
CA ALA A 146 4.53 -16.08 0.47
C ALA A 146 4.22 -14.62 0.07
N TYR A 147 5.26 -13.78 -0.01
CA TYR A 147 5.11 -12.37 -0.33
C TYR A 147 4.49 -12.15 -1.72
N GLY A 148 5.10 -12.73 -2.76
CA GLY A 148 4.61 -12.58 -4.14
C GLY A 148 3.18 -13.08 -4.30
N THR A 149 2.86 -14.24 -3.70
CA THR A 149 1.50 -14.81 -3.71
C THR A 149 0.51 -13.90 -3.01
N SER A 150 0.85 -13.35 -1.82
CA SER A 150 -0.02 -12.41 -1.12
C SER A 150 -0.30 -11.16 -1.95
N LYS A 151 0.72 -10.62 -2.64
CA LYS A 151 0.57 -9.43 -3.47
C LYS A 151 -0.21 -9.70 -4.77
N ALA A 152 -0.09 -10.89 -5.36
CA ALA A 152 -0.94 -11.31 -6.47
C ALA A 152 -2.42 -11.45 -6.04
N ALA A 153 -2.66 -11.97 -4.84
CA ALA A 153 -4.02 -12.06 -4.28
C ALA A 153 -4.63 -10.67 -4.04
N VAL A 154 -3.86 -9.69 -3.52
CA VAL A 154 -4.31 -8.29 -3.36
C VAL A 154 -4.68 -7.67 -4.71
N ILE A 155 -3.92 -7.93 -5.78
CA ILE A 155 -4.25 -7.48 -7.13
C ILE A 155 -5.63 -8.01 -7.55
N HIS A 156 -5.92 -9.29 -7.33
CA HIS A 156 -7.21 -9.86 -7.69
C HIS A 156 -8.33 -9.36 -6.77
N LEU A 157 -8.09 -9.27 -5.46
CA LEU A 157 -9.03 -8.70 -4.48
C LEU A 157 -9.46 -7.27 -4.88
N THR A 158 -8.52 -6.46 -5.38
CA THR A 158 -8.82 -5.11 -5.85
C THR A 158 -9.85 -5.11 -6.99
N LYS A 159 -9.74 -6.07 -7.92
CA LYS A 159 -10.70 -6.20 -9.03
C LYS A 159 -12.08 -6.62 -8.53
N GLN A 160 -12.15 -7.53 -7.55
CA GLN A 160 -13.41 -7.91 -6.91
C GLN A 160 -14.04 -6.71 -6.17
N GLN A 161 -13.25 -5.97 -5.40
CA GLN A 161 -13.73 -4.73 -4.74
C GLN A 161 -14.28 -3.71 -5.75
N ALA A 162 -13.60 -3.51 -6.88
CA ALA A 162 -14.06 -2.59 -7.91
C ALA A 162 -15.40 -3.04 -8.54
N ALA A 163 -15.55 -4.35 -8.78
CA ALA A 163 -16.75 -4.92 -9.35
C ALA A 163 -17.97 -4.83 -8.42
N GLU A 164 -17.75 -5.08 -7.11
CA GLU A 164 -18.84 -5.12 -6.13
C GLU A 164 -19.20 -3.74 -5.56
N LEU A 165 -18.21 -2.85 -5.41
CA LEU A 165 -18.40 -1.57 -4.71
C LEU A 165 -18.70 -0.39 -5.64
N GLY A 166 -18.62 -0.60 -6.94
CA GLY A 166 -18.92 0.44 -7.94
C GLY A 166 -20.35 0.97 -7.83
N GLU A 167 -21.33 0.12 -7.50
CA GLU A 167 -22.74 0.50 -7.36
C GLU A 167 -22.99 1.46 -6.17
N VAL A 168 -22.12 1.42 -5.16
CA VAL A 168 -22.17 2.34 -4.00
C VAL A 168 -21.19 3.51 -4.15
N GLY A 169 -20.67 3.74 -5.35
CA GLY A 169 -19.81 4.88 -5.67
C GLY A 169 -18.37 4.77 -5.13
N ILE A 170 -17.91 3.59 -4.77
CA ILE A 170 -16.55 3.36 -4.30
C ILE A 170 -15.69 2.83 -5.44
N ARG A 171 -14.54 3.49 -5.69
CA ARG A 171 -13.52 3.04 -6.62
C ARG A 171 -12.44 2.26 -5.85
N ALA A 172 -11.97 1.15 -6.41
CA ALA A 172 -10.88 0.38 -5.86
C ALA A 172 -9.79 0.19 -6.92
N ASN A 173 -8.56 0.60 -6.61
CA ASN A 173 -7.41 0.47 -7.51
C ASN A 173 -6.19 -0.07 -6.75
N CYS A 174 -5.24 -0.61 -7.50
CA CYS A 174 -4.02 -1.20 -6.97
C CYS A 174 -2.78 -0.49 -7.50
N VAL A 175 -1.85 -0.17 -6.61
CA VAL A 175 -0.50 0.27 -6.98
C VAL A 175 0.47 -0.89 -6.74
N CYS A 176 1.33 -1.16 -7.72
CA CYS A 176 2.38 -2.15 -7.67
C CYS A 176 3.76 -1.46 -7.72
N PRO A 177 4.33 -1.10 -6.55
CA PRO A 177 5.66 -0.51 -6.54
C PRO A 177 6.72 -1.47 -7.05
N GLY A 178 7.71 -0.93 -7.79
CA GLY A 178 8.98 -1.56 -8.06
C GLY A 178 9.94 -1.45 -6.87
N PRO A 179 11.24 -1.58 -7.10
CA PRO A 179 12.25 -1.27 -6.10
C PRO A 179 12.19 0.21 -5.70
N VAL A 180 11.99 0.47 -4.40
CA VAL A 180 11.88 1.81 -3.81
C VAL A 180 12.94 1.97 -2.73
N GLU A 181 13.54 3.16 -2.61
CA GLU A 181 14.54 3.49 -1.60
C GLU A 181 13.89 3.64 -0.21
N THR A 182 13.47 2.51 0.36
CA THR A 182 12.97 2.42 1.73
C THR A 182 14.04 1.91 2.68
N LYS A 183 13.89 2.18 3.99
CA LYS A 183 14.76 1.58 5.02
C LYS A 183 14.86 0.05 4.87
N LEU A 184 13.74 -0.62 4.52
CA LEU A 184 13.70 -2.07 4.31
C LEU A 184 14.55 -2.48 3.11
N ALA A 185 14.43 -1.81 1.97
CA ALA A 185 15.20 -2.14 0.76
C ALA A 185 16.69 -1.90 0.98
N LEU A 186 17.06 -0.82 1.66
CA LEU A 186 18.45 -0.51 2.00
C LEU A 186 19.07 -1.58 2.92
N ALA A 187 18.28 -2.17 3.82
CA ALA A 187 18.75 -3.18 4.76
C ALA A 187 18.98 -4.56 4.11
N VAL A 188 18.26 -4.90 3.02
CA VAL A 188 18.27 -6.25 2.43
C VAL A 188 18.92 -6.32 1.04
N HIS A 189 19.12 -5.20 0.35
CA HIS A 189 19.72 -5.17 -0.98
C HIS A 189 21.21 -4.80 -0.91
N SER A 190 22.08 -5.77 -1.20
CA SER A 190 23.51 -5.52 -1.38
C SER A 190 23.77 -4.61 -2.60
N GLN A 191 25.01 -4.15 -2.73
CA GLN A 191 25.41 -3.31 -3.87
C GLN A 191 25.22 -4.03 -5.21
N GLU A 192 25.51 -5.34 -5.26
CA GLU A 192 25.32 -6.17 -6.44
C GLU A 192 23.83 -6.31 -6.81
N ILE A 193 22.97 -6.53 -5.79
CA ILE A 193 21.52 -6.59 -6.02
C ILE A 193 21.00 -5.24 -6.55
N ARG A 194 21.48 -4.13 -6.00
CA ARG A 194 21.10 -2.79 -6.47
C ARG A 194 21.55 -2.55 -7.91
N ALA A 195 22.77 -2.93 -8.26
CA ALA A 195 23.29 -2.82 -9.61
C ALA A 195 22.44 -3.65 -10.61
N ALA A 196 22.10 -4.89 -10.25
CA ALA A 196 21.26 -5.75 -11.07
C ALA A 196 19.84 -5.17 -11.29
N TYR A 197 19.27 -4.54 -10.26
CA TYR A 197 18.00 -3.84 -10.42
C TYR A 197 18.12 -2.59 -11.30
N HIS A 198 19.18 -1.79 -11.14
CA HIS A 198 19.42 -0.63 -11.98
C HIS A 198 19.51 -1.02 -13.46
N ASP A 199 20.20 -2.12 -13.76
CA ASP A 199 20.30 -2.64 -15.13
C ASP A 199 18.95 -3.13 -15.68
N ALA A 200 18.12 -3.72 -14.84
CA ALA A 200 16.84 -4.26 -15.24
C ALA A 200 15.72 -3.19 -15.34
N ILE A 201 15.85 -2.06 -14.63
CA ILE A 201 14.85 -0.97 -14.63
C ILE A 201 15.16 -0.01 -15.79
N PRO A 202 14.23 0.24 -16.73
CA PRO A 202 14.44 1.20 -17.82
C PRO A 202 14.86 2.61 -17.37
N LEU A 203 14.31 3.13 -16.27
CA LEU A 203 14.74 4.41 -15.70
C LEU A 203 16.07 4.32 -14.93
N ASN A 204 16.70 3.16 -14.86
CA ASN A 204 18.02 2.88 -14.29
C ASN A 204 18.22 3.41 -12.85
N ARG A 205 17.17 3.39 -12.05
CA ARG A 205 17.20 3.77 -10.64
C ARG A 205 16.05 3.18 -9.84
N TYR A 206 16.17 3.16 -8.52
CA TYR A 206 15.04 2.94 -7.64
C TYR A 206 14.09 4.15 -7.65
N GLY A 207 12.83 3.90 -7.38
CA GLY A 207 11.86 4.95 -7.08
C GLY A 207 12.03 5.48 -5.68
N SER A 208 11.49 6.66 -5.41
CA SER A 208 11.33 7.21 -4.07
C SER A 208 9.94 6.88 -3.50
N GLU A 209 9.82 6.89 -2.18
CA GLU A 209 8.53 6.75 -1.48
C GLU A 209 7.51 7.80 -1.94
N ARG A 210 8.00 9.02 -2.22
CA ARG A 210 7.20 10.14 -2.72
C ARG A 210 6.63 9.89 -4.12
N GLU A 211 7.37 9.25 -5.01
CA GLU A 211 6.88 8.92 -6.36
C GLU A 211 5.74 7.91 -6.29
N ILE A 212 5.82 6.93 -5.39
CA ILE A 212 4.71 5.98 -5.16
C ILE A 212 3.51 6.70 -4.53
N ALA A 213 3.74 7.56 -3.52
CA ALA A 213 2.68 8.35 -2.90
C ALA A 213 1.93 9.24 -3.90
N ASN A 214 2.61 9.82 -4.89
CA ASN A 214 1.97 10.61 -5.95
C ASN A 214 0.95 9.79 -6.75
N VAL A 215 1.27 8.53 -7.09
CA VAL A 215 0.35 7.62 -7.79
C VAL A 215 -0.84 7.27 -6.90
N ILE A 216 -0.59 6.98 -5.62
CA ILE A 216 -1.64 6.70 -4.63
C ILE A 216 -2.60 7.89 -4.52
N CYS A 217 -2.08 9.11 -4.35
CA CYS A 217 -2.88 10.32 -4.23
C CYS A 217 -3.68 10.63 -5.49
N PHE A 218 -3.11 10.39 -6.69
CA PHE A 218 -3.85 10.49 -7.94
C PHE A 218 -5.03 9.53 -7.97
N LEU A 219 -4.83 8.25 -7.71
CA LEU A 219 -5.88 7.22 -7.73
C LEU A 219 -6.96 7.46 -6.67
N ALA A 220 -6.59 8.04 -5.53
CA ALA A 220 -7.51 8.41 -4.46
C ALA A 220 -8.32 9.68 -4.74
N SER A 221 -7.93 10.50 -5.71
CA SER A 221 -8.53 11.79 -6.01
C SER A 221 -9.66 11.72 -7.06
N ASP A 222 -10.45 12.81 -7.17
CA ASP A 222 -11.49 12.96 -8.20
C ASP A 222 -10.91 13.01 -9.62
N ARG A 223 -9.62 13.28 -9.78
CA ARG A 223 -8.93 13.19 -11.07
C ARG A 223 -8.92 11.77 -11.64
N ALA A 224 -9.14 10.77 -10.80
CA ALA A 224 -9.29 9.36 -11.17
C ALA A 224 -10.76 8.90 -11.09
N SER A 225 -11.74 9.80 -11.24
CA SER A 225 -13.18 9.50 -11.04
C SER A 225 -13.72 8.39 -11.92
N TYR A 226 -13.11 8.10 -13.07
CA TYR A 226 -13.52 7.01 -13.98
C TYR A 226 -12.49 5.86 -14.00
N VAL A 227 -11.61 5.79 -12.97
CA VAL A 227 -10.57 4.76 -12.85
C VAL A 227 -10.91 3.85 -11.66
N THR A 228 -11.31 2.61 -11.94
CA THR A 228 -11.56 1.57 -10.94
C THR A 228 -11.14 0.20 -11.47
N GLY A 229 -10.75 -0.71 -10.60
CA GLY A 229 -10.27 -2.05 -10.92
C GLY A 229 -8.89 -2.09 -11.58
N GLN A 230 -8.18 -0.96 -11.63
CA GLN A 230 -6.90 -0.86 -12.33
C GLN A 230 -5.73 -1.28 -11.44
N VAL A 231 -4.73 -1.83 -12.12
CA VAL A 231 -3.46 -2.24 -11.52
C VAL A 231 -2.35 -1.42 -12.17
N VAL A 232 -1.75 -0.54 -11.39
CA VAL A 232 -0.76 0.42 -11.89
C VAL A 232 0.61 0.05 -11.35
N ALA A 233 1.50 -0.40 -12.23
CA ALA A 233 2.92 -0.56 -11.90
C ALA A 233 3.58 0.83 -11.80
N SER A 234 4.19 1.10 -10.65
CA SER A 234 5.00 2.30 -10.40
C SER A 234 6.42 1.84 -10.08
N ASP A 235 7.17 1.49 -11.13
CA ASP A 235 8.36 0.64 -11.04
C ASP A 235 9.51 1.05 -11.99
N GLY A 236 9.42 2.21 -12.61
CA GLY A 236 10.42 2.69 -13.57
C GLY A 236 10.44 1.92 -14.89
N GLY A 237 9.39 1.15 -15.19
CA GLY A 237 9.25 0.33 -16.40
C GLY A 237 9.75 -1.10 -16.22
N PHE A 238 10.06 -1.54 -15.00
CA PHE A 238 10.62 -2.87 -14.75
C PHE A 238 9.68 -4.00 -15.19
N ASP A 239 8.37 -3.87 -14.90
CA ASP A 239 7.38 -4.88 -15.31
C ASP A 239 7.13 -4.90 -16.82
N ALA A 240 7.18 -3.73 -17.45
CA ALA A 240 6.95 -3.58 -18.89
C ALA A 240 8.11 -4.13 -19.75
N THR A 241 9.29 -4.34 -19.17
CA THR A 241 10.49 -4.76 -19.90
C THR A 241 10.56 -6.27 -19.99
N GLY A 242 10.47 -6.83 -21.21
CA GLY A 242 10.64 -8.26 -21.45
C GLY A 242 12.10 -8.67 -21.39
N VAL A 243 12.93 -8.13 -22.27
CA VAL A 243 14.38 -8.34 -22.32
C VAL A 243 15.08 -7.01 -22.22
N GLY A 244 15.72 -6.77 -21.08
CA GLY A 244 16.63 -5.63 -20.91
C GLY A 244 18.00 -5.98 -21.52
N LEU A 245 18.50 -5.11 -22.38
CA LEU A 245 19.85 -5.26 -22.98
C LEU A 245 20.69 -4.05 -22.56
N PRO A 246 21.24 -4.03 -21.32
CA PRO A 246 22.03 -2.91 -20.80
C PRO A 246 23.18 -2.51 -21.76
N ALA A 247 23.80 -3.48 -22.46
CA ALA A 247 24.84 -3.23 -23.42
C ALA A 247 24.41 -2.38 -24.64
N LEU A 248 23.11 -2.24 -24.90
CA LEU A 248 22.57 -1.39 -25.95
C LEU A 248 22.30 0.05 -25.50
N ARG A 249 22.49 0.37 -24.21
CA ARG A 249 22.25 1.72 -23.69
C ARG A 249 23.41 2.68 -24.02
N GLY A 250 24.53 2.18 -24.56
CA GLY A 250 25.66 2.97 -25.06
C GLY A 250 26.50 3.61 -23.96
#